data_e95773581bd023684552f434b91d0a8f
#
_entry.id   e95773581bd023684552f434b91d0a8f
#
_cell.length_a   1.000
_cell.length_b   1.000
_cell.length_c   1.000
_cell.angle_alpha   90.00
_cell.angle_beta   90.00
_cell.angle_gamma   90.00
#
_symmetry.space_group_name_H-M   'P 1'
#
loop_
_entity.id
_entity.type
_entity.pdbx_description
1 polymer ?
#
loop_
_entity_poly.entity_id
_entity_poly.type
_entity_poly.pdbx_seq_one_letter_code
_entity_poly.pdbx_strand_id
1 'polypeptide(L)'
;MIKFILFSLFGFAFGSNEEIELREYLMEDYNKYVRPVEYFNDTLEVRMGLAVQNIESFDQITETLDLNIWVRMNWNNVFLQWDNSVSDLTFLSMDSSEVWTPDIELLNAASLPDVYTLKGGMNLYNNGDIMWSNPAIFRFSCGLKLEYFPFDTQQCKMKFSSWIYNNKLVRLKPYDDVSKQLDILESFSHSEWDINNVTVETYNEKRPVLITN
;
A
#
# COMPACT_ATOMS: atom_id res chain seq x y z
N MET A 1 43.73 54.43 -2.70
CA MET A 1 42.91 53.47 -3.44
C MET A 1 42.53 52.30 -2.52
N ILE A 2 41.31 52.33 -1.96
CA ILE A 2 40.83 51.32 -1.04
C ILE A 2 40.00 50.34 -1.91
N LYS A 3 40.47 49.10 -2.04
CA LYS A 3 39.72 48.00 -2.69
C LYS A 3 38.69 47.44 -1.71
N PHE A 4 37.42 47.72 -1.97
CA PHE A 4 36.32 47.03 -1.34
C PHE A 4 36.22 45.62 -1.94
N ILE A 5 36.46 44.60 -1.14
CA ILE A 5 36.17 43.23 -1.47
C ILE A 5 34.70 43.00 -1.06
N LEU A 6 33.80 42.91 -2.05
CA LEU A 6 32.45 42.46 -1.85
C LEU A 6 32.49 40.94 -1.57
N PHE A 7 32.28 40.55 -0.33
CA PHE A 7 31.95 39.18 0.03
C PHE A 7 30.46 38.96 -0.33
N SER A 8 30.22 38.34 -1.46
CA SER A 8 28.85 37.83 -1.77
C SER A 8 28.56 36.66 -0.86
N LEU A 9 27.71 36.91 0.14
CA LEU A 9 27.06 35.87 0.92
C LEU A 9 26.08 35.12 -0.01
N PHE A 10 26.53 34.06 -0.65
CA PHE A 10 25.64 33.05 -1.18
C PHE A 10 25.05 32.31 0.04
N GLY A 11 23.84 32.71 0.42
CA GLY A 11 23.00 31.94 1.31
C GLY A 11 22.61 30.64 0.60
N PHE A 12 23.32 29.58 0.86
CA PHE A 12 22.83 28.23 0.51
C PHE A 12 21.58 27.99 1.33
N ALA A 13 20.47 27.72 0.64
CA ALA A 13 19.24 27.23 1.27
C ALA A 13 19.52 25.79 1.73
N PHE A 14 19.78 25.60 3.01
CA PHE A 14 20.13 24.30 3.63
C PHE A 14 18.89 23.41 3.91
N GLY A 15 17.74 23.65 3.25
CA GLY A 15 16.52 22.92 3.54
C GLY A 15 16.41 21.51 2.95
N SER A 16 17.30 21.07 2.07
CA SER A 16 17.21 19.77 1.39
C SER A 16 18.42 18.84 1.56
N ASN A 17 19.52 19.33 2.15
CA ASN A 17 20.74 18.55 2.25
C ASN A 17 20.60 17.37 3.23
N GLU A 18 19.89 17.56 4.34
CA GLU A 18 19.71 16.51 5.36
C GLU A 18 18.92 15.30 4.84
N GLU A 19 17.88 15.53 4.03
CA GLU A 19 17.15 14.45 3.37
C GLU A 19 18.02 13.70 2.35
N ILE A 20 18.87 14.41 1.61
CA ILE A 20 19.78 13.82 0.63
C ILE A 20 20.84 12.98 1.34
N GLU A 21 21.49 13.52 2.36
CA GLU A 21 22.52 12.84 3.14
C GLU A 21 21.97 11.58 3.82
N LEU A 22 20.77 11.67 4.42
CA LEU A 22 20.11 10.51 5.02
C LEU A 22 19.77 9.45 3.98
N ARG A 23 19.26 9.87 2.81
CA ARG A 23 18.95 8.94 1.72
C ARG A 23 20.20 8.23 1.22
N GLU A 24 21.28 8.95 0.96
CA GLU A 24 22.56 8.37 0.54
C GLU A 24 23.08 7.36 1.58
N TYR A 25 23.05 7.72 2.86
CA TYR A 25 23.43 6.83 3.96
C TYR A 25 22.61 5.54 4.00
N LEU A 26 21.27 5.64 3.89
CA LEU A 26 20.38 4.47 3.97
C LEU A 26 20.48 3.56 2.74
N MET A 27 20.81 4.11 1.58
CA MET A 27 20.83 3.37 0.31
C MET A 27 22.20 2.83 -0.08
N GLU A 28 23.29 3.16 0.63
CA GLU A 28 24.67 2.81 0.27
C GLU A 28 24.84 1.29 0.06
N ASP A 29 24.31 0.46 0.98
CA ASP A 29 24.40 -1.01 0.90
C ASP A 29 23.02 -1.69 0.77
N TYR A 30 21.98 -0.93 0.49
CA TYR A 30 20.62 -1.47 0.44
C TYR A 30 20.33 -2.26 -0.83
N ASN A 31 19.75 -3.46 -0.67
CA ASN A 31 19.33 -4.31 -1.79
C ASN A 31 17.81 -4.51 -1.81
N LYS A 32 17.14 -3.82 -2.72
CA LYS A 32 15.67 -3.86 -2.88
C LYS A 32 15.11 -5.22 -3.33
N TYR A 33 15.94 -6.14 -3.78
CA TYR A 33 15.51 -7.48 -4.21
C TYR A 33 15.47 -8.49 -3.07
N VAL A 34 15.96 -8.09 -1.90
CA VAL A 34 16.01 -8.94 -0.71
C VAL A 34 14.91 -8.55 0.26
N ARG A 35 14.16 -9.54 0.74
CA ARG A 35 13.12 -9.35 1.75
C ARG A 35 13.72 -8.74 3.03
N PRO A 36 13.13 -7.67 3.58
CA PRO A 36 13.74 -6.90 4.66
C PRO A 36 13.53 -7.54 6.04
N VAL A 37 14.23 -8.64 6.27
CA VAL A 37 14.23 -9.37 7.54
C VAL A 37 15.67 -9.68 7.96
N GLU A 38 15.91 -9.81 9.26
CA GLU A 38 17.24 -10.08 9.80
C GLU A 38 17.71 -11.49 9.44
N TYR A 39 16.85 -12.50 9.61
CA TYR A 39 17.15 -13.89 9.29
C TYR A 39 16.23 -14.43 8.21
N PHE A 40 16.73 -15.33 7.38
CA PHE A 40 15.96 -15.91 6.26
C PHE A 40 14.65 -16.58 6.70
N ASN A 41 14.61 -17.16 7.89
CA ASN A 41 13.41 -17.85 8.43
C ASN A 41 12.41 -16.91 9.10
N ASP A 42 12.73 -15.63 9.26
CA ASP A 42 11.82 -14.65 9.86
C ASP A 42 10.64 -14.39 8.95
N THR A 43 9.49 -14.22 9.58
CA THR A 43 8.26 -13.86 8.86
C THR A 43 8.15 -12.34 8.79
N LEU A 44 8.11 -11.81 7.58
CA LEU A 44 7.74 -10.41 7.36
C LEU A 44 6.21 -10.27 7.44
N GLU A 45 5.74 -9.47 8.37
CA GLU A 45 4.32 -9.13 8.46
C GLU A 45 4.00 -7.90 7.60
N VAL A 46 3.04 -8.06 6.70
CA VAL A 46 2.51 -6.97 5.88
C VAL A 46 1.07 -6.73 6.33
N ARG A 47 0.80 -5.54 6.86
CA ARG A 47 -0.55 -5.11 7.18
C ARG A 47 -1.18 -4.45 5.97
N MET A 48 -2.40 -4.84 5.65
CA MET A 48 -3.14 -4.31 4.51
C MET A 48 -4.50 -3.78 4.94
N GLY A 49 -4.90 -2.67 4.35
CA GLY A 49 -6.24 -2.09 4.46
C GLY A 49 -6.68 -1.49 3.14
N LEU A 50 -7.98 -1.39 2.96
CA LEU A 50 -8.61 -0.86 1.76
C LEU A 50 -9.53 0.30 2.14
N ALA A 51 -9.57 1.35 1.33
CA ALA A 51 -10.59 2.40 1.43
C ALA A 51 -11.32 2.49 0.10
N VAL A 52 -12.60 2.11 0.08
CA VAL A 52 -13.43 2.15 -1.12
C VAL A 52 -13.80 3.60 -1.41
N GLN A 53 -13.45 4.06 -2.60
CA GLN A 53 -13.76 5.41 -3.06
C GLN A 53 -15.05 5.43 -3.88
N ASN A 54 -15.15 4.51 -4.84
CA ASN A 54 -16.27 4.47 -5.76
C ASN A 54 -16.44 3.09 -6.40
N ILE A 55 -17.67 2.77 -6.79
CA ILE A 55 -17.98 1.70 -7.75
C ILE A 55 -17.90 2.33 -9.14
N GLU A 56 -16.93 1.92 -9.95
CA GLU A 56 -16.79 2.43 -11.31
C GLU A 56 -17.82 1.80 -12.26
N SER A 57 -17.96 0.47 -12.17
CA SER A 57 -18.94 -0.27 -12.96
C SER A 57 -19.27 -1.62 -12.32
N PHE A 58 -20.48 -2.11 -12.55
CA PHE A 58 -20.88 -3.48 -12.26
C PHE A 58 -21.52 -4.09 -13.49
N ASP A 59 -20.77 -4.91 -14.21
CA ASP A 59 -21.23 -5.59 -15.41
C ASP A 59 -21.89 -6.92 -15.03
N GLN A 60 -23.20 -6.96 -15.17
CA GLN A 60 -24.01 -8.14 -14.86
C GLN A 60 -23.83 -9.28 -15.88
N ILE A 61 -23.42 -8.96 -17.12
CA ILE A 61 -23.24 -9.95 -18.17
C ILE A 61 -21.95 -10.75 -17.96
N THR A 62 -20.88 -10.01 -17.64
CA THR A 62 -19.55 -10.60 -17.39
C THR A 62 -19.34 -10.97 -15.92
N GLU A 63 -20.29 -10.64 -15.05
CA GLU A 63 -20.21 -10.84 -13.60
C GLU A 63 -18.92 -10.22 -13.02
N THR A 64 -18.61 -8.99 -13.42
CA THR A 64 -17.42 -8.28 -12.98
C THR A 64 -17.76 -6.97 -12.30
N LEU A 65 -17.01 -6.65 -11.26
CA LEU A 65 -17.12 -5.40 -10.49
C LEU A 65 -15.79 -4.65 -10.59
N ASP A 66 -15.89 -3.37 -10.95
CA ASP A 66 -14.78 -2.43 -10.98
C ASP A 66 -14.89 -1.50 -9.76
N LEU A 67 -13.90 -1.54 -8.89
CA LEU A 67 -13.83 -0.69 -7.71
C LEU A 67 -12.61 0.22 -7.75
N ASN A 68 -12.83 1.51 -7.52
CA ASN A 68 -11.77 2.46 -7.23
C ASN A 68 -11.49 2.43 -5.71
N ILE A 69 -10.27 2.04 -5.35
CA ILE A 69 -9.89 1.77 -3.96
C ILE A 69 -8.52 2.38 -3.67
N TRP A 70 -8.37 2.95 -2.49
CA TRP A 70 -7.04 3.19 -1.93
C TRP A 70 -6.56 1.93 -1.22
N VAL A 71 -5.45 1.39 -1.69
CA VAL A 71 -4.76 0.27 -1.05
C VAL A 71 -3.73 0.85 -0.09
N ARG A 72 -3.83 0.49 1.18
CA ARG A 72 -2.89 0.87 2.22
C ARG A 72 -2.11 -0.35 2.66
N MET A 73 -0.79 -0.27 2.65
CA MET A 73 0.08 -1.32 3.17
C MET A 73 1.10 -0.74 4.16
N ASN A 74 1.42 -1.53 5.17
CA ASN A 74 2.47 -1.21 6.13
C ASN A 74 3.29 -2.46 6.43
N TRP A 75 4.62 -2.30 6.44
CA TRP A 75 5.57 -3.34 6.84
C TRP A 75 6.80 -2.69 7.44
N ASN A 76 7.61 -3.47 8.14
CA ASN A 76 8.88 -2.98 8.69
C ASN A 76 10.05 -3.41 7.81
N ASN A 77 11.00 -2.52 7.58
CA ASN A 77 12.25 -2.76 6.88
C ASN A 77 13.41 -2.59 7.85
N VAL A 78 13.95 -3.70 8.34
CA VAL A 78 15.01 -3.70 9.35
C VAL A 78 16.34 -3.09 8.86
N PHE A 79 16.51 -2.97 7.55
CA PHE A 79 17.74 -2.41 6.95
C PHE A 79 17.66 -0.90 6.73
N LEU A 80 16.46 -0.30 6.83
CA LEU A 80 16.24 1.11 6.61
C LEU A 80 15.81 1.79 7.93
N GLN A 81 16.67 1.73 8.93
CA GLN A 81 16.44 2.34 10.24
C GLN A 81 17.54 3.35 10.55
N TRP A 82 17.19 4.40 11.25
CA TRP A 82 18.15 5.38 11.76
C TRP A 82 17.71 5.94 13.11
N ASP A 83 18.64 6.48 13.83
CA ASP A 83 18.41 7.18 15.09
C ASP A 83 18.88 8.64 15.01
N ASN A 84 18.68 9.40 16.08
CA ASN A 84 19.04 10.81 16.13
C ASN A 84 20.56 11.09 16.06
N SER A 85 21.41 10.06 16.12
CA SER A 85 22.86 10.23 15.88
C SER A 85 23.19 10.34 14.39
N VAL A 86 22.29 9.85 13.53
CA VAL A 86 22.43 9.90 12.06
C VAL A 86 21.65 11.11 11.51
N SER A 87 20.38 11.27 11.89
CA SER A 87 19.55 12.39 11.49
C SER A 87 18.39 12.61 12.46
N ASP A 88 18.00 13.88 12.66
CA ASP A 88 16.83 14.25 13.46
C ASP A 88 15.50 14.09 12.69
N LEU A 89 15.54 13.71 11.41
CA LEU A 89 14.35 13.44 10.62
C LEU A 89 13.59 12.22 11.14
N THR A 90 12.28 12.35 11.31
CA THR A 90 11.41 11.28 11.81
C THR A 90 10.86 10.40 10.70
N PHE A 91 10.83 10.91 9.47
CA PHE A 91 10.42 10.16 8.27
C PHE A 91 11.12 10.71 7.03
N LEU A 92 11.19 9.87 6.00
CA LEU A 92 11.72 10.18 4.68
C LEU A 92 10.76 9.68 3.61
N SER A 93 10.49 10.49 2.59
CA SER A 93 9.72 10.06 1.42
C SER A 93 10.60 9.27 0.47
N MET A 94 10.17 8.04 0.11
CA MET A 94 10.88 7.13 -0.80
C MET A 94 10.04 6.81 -2.02
N ASP A 95 10.69 6.53 -3.15
CA ASP A 95 10.01 5.98 -4.32
C ASP A 95 9.88 4.46 -4.18
N SER A 96 8.72 3.91 -4.56
CA SER A 96 8.46 2.47 -4.48
C SER A 96 9.40 1.63 -5.37
N SER A 97 10.03 2.25 -6.37
CA SER A 97 11.00 1.60 -7.24
C SER A 97 12.39 1.43 -6.61
N GLU A 98 12.68 2.11 -5.51
CA GLU A 98 13.98 2.11 -4.85
C GLU A 98 14.08 1.11 -3.71
N VAL A 99 12.95 0.78 -3.09
CA VAL A 99 12.90 -0.11 -1.92
C VAL A 99 12.16 -1.40 -2.23
N TRP A 100 12.35 -2.41 -1.38
CA TRP A 100 11.59 -3.65 -1.46
C TRP A 100 10.10 -3.37 -1.19
N THR A 101 9.24 -3.91 -2.03
CA THR A 101 7.78 -3.81 -1.90
C THR A 101 7.16 -5.20 -1.84
N PRO A 102 6.10 -5.42 -1.01
CA PRO A 102 5.38 -6.69 -0.98
C PRO A 102 4.67 -6.94 -2.31
N ASP A 103 4.73 -8.20 -2.78
CA ASP A 103 4.14 -8.70 -4.01
C ASP A 103 2.69 -9.16 -3.80
N ILE A 104 1.86 -8.31 -3.23
CA ILE A 104 0.47 -8.64 -2.92
C ILE A 104 -0.41 -8.45 -4.15
N GLU A 105 -1.06 -9.53 -4.58
CA GLU A 105 -1.90 -9.59 -5.77
C GLU A 105 -3.35 -9.93 -5.43
N LEU A 106 -4.27 -9.43 -6.27
CA LEU A 106 -5.69 -9.80 -6.25
C LEU A 106 -5.89 -11.12 -7.01
N LEU A 107 -6.11 -12.22 -6.29
CA LEU A 107 -6.15 -13.57 -6.86
C LEU A 107 -7.35 -13.84 -7.78
N ASN A 108 -8.46 -13.14 -7.59
CA ASN A 108 -9.65 -13.27 -8.42
C ASN A 108 -9.87 -12.07 -9.32
N ALA A 109 -8.79 -11.42 -9.75
CA ALA A 109 -8.84 -10.37 -10.75
C ALA A 109 -9.42 -10.91 -12.06
N ALA A 110 -10.35 -10.18 -12.67
CA ALA A 110 -10.93 -10.51 -13.96
C ALA A 110 -10.10 -9.94 -15.13
N SER A 111 -9.26 -8.95 -14.86
CA SER A 111 -8.25 -8.42 -15.77
C SER A 111 -7.00 -8.07 -14.97
N LEU A 112 -5.88 -7.89 -15.66
CA LEU A 112 -4.73 -7.27 -15.00
C LEU A 112 -5.18 -5.90 -14.48
N PRO A 113 -4.87 -5.56 -13.22
CA PRO A 113 -5.26 -4.28 -12.67
C PRO A 113 -4.68 -3.17 -13.55
N ASP A 114 -5.52 -2.26 -14.00
CA ASP A 114 -5.07 -0.96 -14.44
C ASP A 114 -4.60 -0.23 -13.18
N VAL A 115 -3.43 -0.62 -12.72
CA VAL A 115 -2.77 0.09 -11.65
C VAL A 115 -2.41 1.44 -12.24
N TYR A 116 -3.24 2.43 -12.00
CA TYR A 116 -2.75 3.79 -11.99
C TYR A 116 -1.74 3.85 -10.83
N THR A 117 -0.58 3.28 -11.09
CA THR A 117 0.60 3.59 -10.31
C THR A 117 0.91 5.05 -10.63
N LEU A 118 0.18 5.96 -10.04
CA LEU A 118 0.89 7.11 -9.57
C LEU A 118 2.03 6.45 -8.81
N LYS A 119 3.26 6.60 -9.29
CA LYS A 119 4.45 6.15 -8.59
C LYS A 119 4.36 6.79 -7.22
N GLY A 120 3.61 6.11 -6.35
CA GLY A 120 3.20 6.65 -5.07
C GLY A 120 4.43 6.64 -4.19
N GLY A 121 4.80 7.81 -3.73
CA GLY A 121 5.76 7.91 -2.67
C GLY A 121 5.28 7.08 -1.49
N MET A 122 6.19 6.49 -0.80
CA MET A 122 5.94 5.85 0.49
C MET A 122 6.68 6.61 1.57
N ASN A 123 6.14 6.58 2.76
CA ASN A 123 6.79 7.17 3.92
C ASN A 123 7.56 6.08 4.66
N LEU A 124 8.86 6.25 4.75
CA LEU A 124 9.76 5.46 5.57
C LEU A 124 9.98 6.22 6.89
N TYR A 125 9.67 5.59 8.01
CA TYR A 125 9.89 6.15 9.35
C TYR A 125 11.23 5.68 9.93
N ASN A 126 11.77 6.45 10.87
CA ASN A 126 13.09 6.17 11.47
C ASN A 126 13.21 4.80 12.15
N ASN A 127 12.09 4.21 12.59
CA ASN A 127 12.02 2.85 13.13
C ASN A 127 11.97 1.75 12.05
N GLY A 128 12.10 2.11 10.77
CA GLY A 128 12.01 1.20 9.64
C GLY A 128 10.59 0.89 9.15
N ASP A 129 9.56 1.43 9.78
CA ASP A 129 8.19 1.23 9.30
C ASP A 129 7.97 1.96 7.98
N ILE A 130 7.47 1.24 7.00
CA ILE A 130 7.08 1.80 5.70
C ILE A 130 5.56 1.85 5.62
N MET A 131 5.03 3.02 5.32
CA MET A 131 3.63 3.22 5.01
C MET A 131 3.47 3.57 3.53
N TRP A 132 2.74 2.74 2.82
CA TRP A 132 2.47 2.90 1.40
C TRP A 132 0.97 2.95 1.16
N SER A 133 0.51 4.00 0.45
CA SER A 133 -0.91 4.18 0.15
C SER A 133 -1.07 4.64 -1.29
N ASN A 134 -1.70 3.79 -2.11
CA ASN A 134 -1.90 4.05 -3.54
C ASN A 134 -3.35 3.85 -3.97
N PRO A 135 -3.86 4.72 -4.84
CA PRO A 135 -5.13 4.47 -5.52
C PRO A 135 -4.95 3.34 -6.55
N ALA A 136 -5.95 2.51 -6.68
CA ALA A 136 -6.01 1.44 -7.68
C ALA A 136 -7.45 1.19 -8.13
N ILE A 137 -7.63 0.81 -9.38
CA ILE A 137 -8.90 0.29 -9.89
C ILE A 137 -8.75 -1.21 -10.03
N PHE A 138 -9.57 -1.96 -9.30
CA PHE A 138 -9.60 -3.41 -9.37
C PHE A 138 -10.84 -3.88 -10.09
N ARG A 139 -10.64 -4.65 -11.18
CA ARG A 139 -11.67 -5.42 -11.84
C ARG A 139 -11.60 -6.87 -11.39
N PHE A 140 -12.66 -7.38 -10.78
CA PHE A 140 -12.67 -8.74 -10.25
C PHE A 140 -14.03 -9.43 -10.44
N SER A 141 -14.00 -10.76 -10.41
CA SER A 141 -15.22 -11.57 -10.56
C SER A 141 -16.10 -11.48 -9.32
N CYS A 142 -17.37 -11.16 -9.55
CA CYS A 142 -18.42 -11.12 -8.54
C CYS A 142 -19.66 -11.85 -9.06
N GLY A 143 -19.80 -13.13 -8.72
CA GLY A 143 -20.94 -13.95 -9.15
C GLY A 143 -22.27 -13.43 -8.62
N LEU A 144 -23.23 -13.26 -9.53
CA LEU A 144 -24.53 -12.65 -9.25
C LEU A 144 -25.53 -13.65 -8.68
N LYS A 145 -26.37 -13.18 -7.75
CA LYS A 145 -27.58 -13.85 -7.25
C LYS A 145 -28.80 -13.05 -7.65
N LEU A 146 -29.49 -13.46 -8.70
CA LEU A 146 -30.60 -12.72 -9.31
C LEU A 146 -31.99 -13.13 -8.77
N GLU A 147 -32.07 -13.92 -7.71
CA GLU A 147 -33.35 -14.47 -7.20
C GLU A 147 -34.37 -13.42 -6.82
N TYR A 148 -33.90 -12.23 -6.42
CA TYR A 148 -34.77 -11.14 -5.94
C TYR A 148 -34.67 -9.85 -6.79
N PHE A 149 -34.14 -9.97 -8.01
CA PHE A 149 -34.03 -8.82 -8.91
C PHE A 149 -35.39 -8.09 -9.05
N PRO A 150 -35.49 -6.75 -8.99
CA PRO A 150 -34.40 -5.75 -8.88
C PRO A 150 -34.05 -5.33 -7.44
N PHE A 151 -34.50 -6.05 -6.41
CA PHE A 151 -34.26 -5.77 -4.99
C PHE A 151 -33.24 -6.74 -4.39
N ASP A 152 -32.29 -7.19 -5.20
CA ASP A 152 -31.29 -8.15 -4.84
C ASP A 152 -30.10 -7.51 -4.08
N THR A 153 -29.50 -8.30 -3.21
CA THR A 153 -28.25 -7.95 -2.53
C THR A 153 -27.13 -8.84 -3.06
N GLN A 154 -26.09 -8.20 -3.60
CA GLN A 154 -24.93 -8.88 -4.14
C GLN A 154 -23.82 -8.99 -3.10
N GLN A 155 -23.06 -10.07 -3.14
CA GLN A 155 -21.96 -10.32 -2.24
C GLN A 155 -20.68 -10.59 -3.04
N CYS A 156 -19.81 -9.59 -3.13
CA CYS A 156 -18.57 -9.65 -3.87
C CYS A 156 -17.39 -9.84 -2.92
N LYS A 157 -16.42 -10.65 -3.32
CA LYS A 157 -15.25 -10.98 -2.51
C LYS A 157 -13.96 -10.65 -3.26
N MET A 158 -13.09 -9.87 -2.63
CA MET A 158 -11.71 -9.66 -3.10
C MET A 158 -10.77 -10.55 -2.30
N LYS A 159 -9.87 -11.27 -3.01
CA LYS A 159 -8.93 -12.21 -2.39
C LYS A 159 -7.51 -11.77 -2.65
N PHE A 160 -6.78 -11.39 -1.60
CA PHE A 160 -5.40 -10.93 -1.70
C PHE A 160 -4.42 -11.93 -1.11
N SER A 161 -3.27 -12.08 -1.74
CA SER A 161 -2.16 -12.90 -1.24
C SER A 161 -0.84 -12.46 -1.87
N SER A 162 0.27 -12.77 -1.22
CA SER A 162 1.57 -12.74 -1.89
C SER A 162 1.60 -13.76 -3.02
N TRP A 163 2.14 -13.36 -4.17
CA TRP A 163 2.29 -14.24 -5.34
C TRP A 163 3.47 -15.20 -5.19
N ILE A 164 4.61 -14.68 -4.72
CA ILE A 164 5.88 -15.42 -4.65
C ILE A 164 6.02 -16.13 -3.29
N TYR A 165 5.69 -15.44 -2.19
CA TYR A 165 6.00 -15.91 -0.85
C TYR A 165 4.85 -16.69 -0.22
N ASN A 166 5.19 -17.74 0.54
CA ASN A 166 4.23 -18.42 1.40
C ASN A 166 4.06 -17.67 2.74
N ASN A 167 3.03 -18.04 3.50
CA ASN A 167 2.65 -17.40 4.77
C ASN A 167 3.72 -17.48 5.89
N LYS A 168 4.74 -18.35 5.75
CA LYS A 168 5.85 -18.42 6.70
C LYS A 168 6.89 -17.34 6.44
N LEU A 169 6.99 -16.88 5.20
CA LEU A 169 7.98 -15.88 4.80
C LEU A 169 7.37 -14.47 4.73
N VAL A 170 6.19 -14.32 4.12
CA VAL A 170 5.43 -13.07 4.09
C VAL A 170 4.01 -13.35 4.56
N ARG A 171 3.61 -12.74 5.65
CA ARG A 171 2.30 -12.90 6.25
C ARG A 171 1.47 -11.65 6.06
N LEU A 172 0.40 -11.78 5.27
CA LEU A 172 -0.58 -10.71 5.11
C LEU A 172 -1.56 -10.71 6.29
N LYS A 173 -1.76 -9.53 6.87
CA LYS A 173 -2.71 -9.31 7.99
C LYS A 173 -3.54 -8.05 7.74
N PRO A 174 -4.76 -7.96 8.26
CA PRO A 174 -5.45 -6.68 8.34
C PRO A 174 -4.71 -5.75 9.32
N TYR A 175 -4.99 -4.45 9.25
CA TYR A 175 -4.56 -3.53 10.30
C TYR A 175 -5.18 -3.92 11.64
N ASP A 176 -4.49 -3.70 12.73
CA ASP A 176 -5.02 -3.94 14.09
C ASP A 176 -6.17 -2.96 14.39
N ASP A 177 -6.08 -1.74 13.87
CA ASP A 177 -7.15 -0.74 13.92
C ASP A 177 -8.23 -1.08 12.88
N VAL A 178 -9.42 -1.45 13.34
CA VAL A 178 -10.55 -1.84 12.48
C VAL A 178 -10.93 -0.73 11.49
N SER A 179 -10.83 0.54 11.87
CA SER A 179 -11.13 1.68 11.01
C SER A 179 -10.17 1.79 9.80
N LYS A 180 -9.03 1.13 9.85
CA LYS A 180 -8.03 1.11 8.76
C LYS A 180 -8.03 -0.19 7.97
N GLN A 181 -8.77 -1.21 8.41
CA GLN A 181 -8.87 -2.48 7.69
C GLN A 181 -9.64 -2.32 6.39
N LEU A 182 -10.83 -1.77 6.52
CA LEU A 182 -11.70 -1.52 5.38
C LEU A 182 -12.65 -0.38 5.74
N ASP A 183 -12.55 0.71 5.03
CA ASP A 183 -13.41 1.88 5.16
C ASP A 183 -14.04 2.25 3.83
N ILE A 184 -15.18 2.90 3.91
CA ILE A 184 -15.86 3.51 2.77
C ILE A 184 -15.68 5.01 2.97
N LEU A 185 -15.14 5.68 1.97
CA LEU A 185 -14.94 7.13 2.08
C LEU A 185 -16.29 7.85 2.14
N GLU A 186 -16.35 8.93 2.92
CA GLU A 186 -17.57 9.77 3.04
C GLU A 186 -18.05 10.34 1.70
N SER A 187 -17.14 10.45 0.73
CA SER A 187 -17.44 10.86 -0.63
C SER A 187 -18.09 9.77 -1.49
N PHE A 188 -18.23 8.53 -0.95
CA PHE A 188 -18.84 7.45 -1.70
C PHE A 188 -20.30 7.78 -2.02
N SER A 189 -20.64 7.75 -3.32
CA SER A 189 -22.02 7.79 -3.80
C SER A 189 -22.09 7.08 -5.14
N HIS A 190 -23.08 6.21 -5.31
CA HIS A 190 -23.37 5.56 -6.59
C HIS A 190 -24.87 5.66 -6.86
N SER A 191 -25.27 5.80 -8.14
CA SER A 191 -26.67 6.02 -8.50
C SER A 191 -27.56 4.79 -8.35
N GLU A 192 -26.97 3.59 -8.40
CA GLU A 192 -27.69 2.32 -8.47
C GLU A 192 -27.35 1.37 -7.31
N TRP A 193 -26.21 1.55 -6.65
CA TRP A 193 -25.69 0.62 -5.65
C TRP A 193 -25.31 1.31 -4.35
N ASP A 194 -25.72 0.70 -3.24
CA ASP A 194 -25.29 1.07 -1.89
C ASP A 194 -24.45 -0.05 -1.29
N ILE A 195 -23.40 0.30 -0.57
CA ILE A 195 -22.59 -0.65 0.19
C ILE A 195 -23.17 -0.80 1.59
N ASN A 196 -23.84 -1.91 1.85
CA ASN A 196 -24.52 -2.16 3.13
C ASN A 196 -23.59 -2.62 4.24
N ASN A 197 -22.63 -3.48 3.92
CA ASN A 197 -21.70 -4.06 4.89
C ASN A 197 -20.42 -4.48 4.23
N VAL A 198 -19.30 -4.33 4.95
CA VAL A 198 -17.98 -4.78 4.53
C VAL A 198 -17.30 -5.50 5.68
N THR A 199 -16.70 -6.64 5.38
CA THR A 199 -16.00 -7.46 6.37
C THR A 199 -14.64 -7.92 5.85
N VAL A 200 -13.70 -8.09 6.76
CA VAL A 200 -12.36 -8.60 6.45
C VAL A 200 -12.18 -9.94 7.15
N GLU A 201 -11.80 -10.94 6.37
CA GLU A 201 -11.56 -12.30 6.87
C GLU A 201 -10.12 -12.72 6.52
N THR A 202 -9.45 -13.41 7.43
CA THR A 202 -8.12 -13.98 7.18
C THR A 202 -8.20 -15.51 7.18
N TYR A 203 -7.65 -16.11 6.12
CA TYR A 203 -7.61 -17.57 5.98
C TYR A 203 -6.17 -18.07 6.14
N ASN A 204 -5.97 -19.03 7.03
CA ASN A 204 -4.69 -19.71 7.26
C ASN A 204 -4.47 -20.88 6.28
N GLU A 205 -4.77 -20.70 5.02
CA GLU A 205 -4.41 -21.67 4.00
C GLU A 205 -2.92 -21.53 3.61
N LYS A 206 -2.41 -22.46 2.79
CA LYS A 206 -1.00 -22.42 2.33
C LYS A 206 -0.61 -21.10 1.67
N ARG A 207 -1.62 -20.32 1.25
CA ARG A 207 -1.51 -18.92 0.83
C ARG A 207 -2.53 -18.10 1.63
N PRO A 208 -2.14 -17.08 2.38
CA PRO A 208 -3.08 -16.24 3.10
C PRO A 208 -3.91 -15.42 2.12
N VAL A 209 -5.19 -15.31 2.40
CA VAL A 209 -6.12 -14.56 1.55
C VAL A 209 -6.90 -13.61 2.44
N LEU A 210 -6.85 -12.32 2.13
CA LEU A 210 -7.79 -11.34 2.66
C LEU A 210 -9.05 -11.37 1.79
N ILE A 211 -10.19 -11.60 2.39
CA ILE A 211 -11.48 -11.59 1.70
C ILE A 211 -12.32 -10.47 2.28
N THR A 212 -12.85 -9.62 1.41
CA THR A 212 -13.86 -8.61 1.75
C THR A 212 -15.22 -9.11 1.29
N ASN A 213 -16.22 -9.02 2.14
CA ASN A 213 -17.62 -9.28 1.81
C ASN A 213 -18.36 -7.97 1.67
#